data_860941f65a8ba51a771d1826995f2304
#
_entry.id   860941f65a8ba51a771d1826995f2304
#
_cell.length_a   1.000
_cell.length_b   1.000
_cell.length_c   1.000
_cell.angle_alpha   90.00
_cell.angle_beta   90.00
_cell.angle_gamma   90.00
#
_symmetry.space_group_name_H-M   'P 1'
#
loop_
_entity.id
_entity.type
_entity.pdbx_description
1 polymer ?
#
loop_
_entity_poly.entity_id
_entity_poly.type
_entity_poly.pdbx_seq_one_letter_code
_entity_poly.pdbx_strand_id
1 'polypeptide(L)'
;MASSSVAAAPHHYAFPQVVLDPVLICKGQEPGAALDVDNALRELVLPKANVVTPNLFETRVLAGVEEITSVEALKDAAKRIYDQGVPHVVAKAGTLLDTGTALDVYYNGTDLEVLEAPAVGRERVSGAGCTLAAAIAAEIAKGATPLAATRTAKRVVVSAIENKMHGKAPFDCVYQGAYRP
;
A
#
# COMPACT_ATOMS: atom_id res chain seq x y z
N MET A 1 22.51 1.85 -6.26
CA MET A 1 22.39 1.82 -7.75
C MET A 1 20.96 1.48 -8.22
N ALA A 2 20.29 0.47 -7.70
CA ALA A 2 18.91 0.15 -8.13
C ALA A 2 17.88 1.28 -7.92
N SER A 3 17.95 1.98 -6.78
CA SER A 3 17.01 3.08 -6.45
C SER A 3 17.11 4.27 -7.39
N SER A 4 18.29 4.61 -7.88
CA SER A 4 18.47 5.69 -8.85
C SER A 4 17.91 5.35 -10.22
N SER A 5 17.99 4.11 -10.65
CA SER A 5 17.42 3.63 -11.91
C SER A 5 15.89 3.66 -11.88
N VAL A 6 15.27 3.23 -10.76
CA VAL A 6 13.81 3.29 -10.55
C VAL A 6 13.33 4.74 -10.53
N ALA A 7 14.06 5.64 -9.85
CA ALA A 7 13.73 7.07 -9.81
C ALA A 7 13.83 7.77 -11.17
N ALA A 8 14.70 7.31 -12.07
CA ALA A 8 14.85 7.87 -13.41
C ALA A 8 13.76 7.38 -14.39
N ALA A 9 13.20 6.20 -14.17
CA ALA A 9 12.24 5.58 -15.09
C ALA A 9 11.02 6.46 -15.41
N PRO A 10 10.33 7.13 -14.46
CA PRO A 10 9.20 7.99 -14.77
C PRO A 10 9.52 9.16 -15.67
N HIS A 11 10.73 9.71 -15.59
CA HIS A 11 11.18 10.78 -16.48
C HIS A 11 11.55 10.27 -17.88
N HIS A 12 12.16 9.10 -17.93
CA HIS A 12 12.63 8.53 -19.20
C HIS A 12 11.48 8.00 -20.06
N TYR A 13 10.46 7.41 -19.42
CA TYR A 13 9.32 6.78 -20.12
C TYR A 13 8.03 7.61 -20.06
N ALA A 14 8.02 8.77 -19.42
CA ALA A 14 6.85 9.66 -19.30
C ALA A 14 5.58 8.92 -18.84
N PHE A 15 5.68 8.06 -17.82
CA PHE A 15 4.52 7.38 -17.27
C PHE A 15 3.50 8.39 -16.75
N PRO A 16 2.24 8.36 -17.24
CA PRO A 16 1.22 9.33 -16.82
C PRO A 16 0.78 9.14 -15.38
N GLN A 17 0.91 7.94 -14.83
CA GLN A 17 0.55 7.60 -13.46
C GLN A 17 1.54 6.59 -12.88
N VAL A 18 1.94 6.81 -11.63
CA VAL A 18 2.85 5.95 -10.87
C VAL A 18 2.18 5.53 -9.58
N VAL A 19 1.89 4.25 -9.41
CA VAL A 19 1.45 3.66 -8.15
C VAL A 19 2.64 3.01 -7.47
N LEU A 20 3.02 3.52 -6.31
CA LEU A 20 4.19 3.07 -5.55
C LEU A 20 3.75 2.20 -4.37
N ASP A 21 4.16 0.93 -4.34
CA ASP A 21 4.15 0.11 -3.12
C ASP A 21 5.53 0.25 -2.45
N PRO A 22 5.64 1.03 -1.36
CA PRO A 22 6.92 1.44 -0.80
C PRO A 22 7.49 0.36 0.13
N VAL A 23 7.86 -0.79 -0.44
CA VAL A 23 8.36 -1.94 0.31
C VAL A 23 9.71 -1.60 0.94
N LEU A 24 9.70 -1.18 2.22
CA LEU A 24 10.90 -0.84 2.99
C LEU A 24 11.59 -2.08 3.58
N ILE A 25 10.81 -3.12 3.90
CA ILE A 25 11.33 -4.38 4.45
C ILE A 25 10.68 -5.55 3.72
N CYS A 26 11.48 -6.40 3.10
CA CYS A 26 11.01 -7.69 2.61
C CYS A 26 10.78 -8.67 3.77
N LYS A 27 9.81 -9.58 3.63
CA LYS A 27 9.50 -10.58 4.66
C LYS A 27 10.76 -11.37 5.02
N GLY A 28 11.12 -11.36 6.32
CA GLY A 28 12.29 -12.09 6.84
C GLY A 28 13.58 -11.27 6.93
N GLN A 29 13.54 -9.96 6.66
CA GLN A 29 14.68 -9.05 6.90
C GLN A 29 14.50 -8.27 8.21
N GLU A 30 15.61 -7.93 8.85
CA GLU A 30 15.63 -7.09 10.05
C GLU A 30 15.37 -5.62 9.72
N PRO A 31 14.62 -4.89 10.57
CA PRO A 31 14.45 -3.44 10.44
C PRO A 31 15.81 -2.73 10.50
N GLY A 32 16.05 -1.83 9.57
CA GLY A 32 17.29 -1.04 9.52
C GLY A 32 18.38 -1.57 8.60
N ALA A 33 18.24 -2.76 8.02
CA ALA A 33 19.20 -3.30 7.06
C ALA A 33 19.24 -2.54 5.72
N ALA A 34 18.33 -1.59 5.50
CA ALA A 34 18.13 -0.89 4.24
C ALA A 34 17.96 0.64 4.39
N LEU A 35 18.53 1.26 5.42
CA LEU A 35 18.42 2.72 5.65
C LEU A 35 18.74 3.58 4.43
N ASP A 36 19.73 3.21 3.63
CA ASP A 36 20.09 3.92 2.39
C ASP A 36 19.00 3.76 1.32
N VAL A 37 18.33 2.60 1.27
CA VAL A 37 17.23 2.34 0.34
C VAL A 37 16.00 3.12 0.79
N ASP A 38 15.72 3.18 2.08
CA ASP A 38 14.59 3.91 2.67
C ASP A 38 14.72 5.41 2.39
N ASN A 39 15.92 5.99 2.59
CA ASN A 39 16.20 7.38 2.28
C ASN A 39 16.07 7.66 0.78
N ALA A 40 16.66 6.82 -0.06
CA ALA A 40 16.57 6.96 -1.51
C ALA A 40 15.12 6.85 -2.02
N LEU A 41 14.31 5.98 -1.43
CA LEU A 41 12.90 5.85 -1.77
C LEU A 41 12.14 7.12 -1.41
N ARG A 42 12.35 7.68 -0.22
CA ARG A 42 11.72 8.94 0.22
C ARG A 42 12.12 10.12 -0.66
N GLU A 43 13.41 10.28 -0.93
CA GLU A 43 13.94 11.45 -1.62
C GLU A 43 13.75 11.40 -3.13
N LEU A 44 13.88 10.21 -3.74
CA LEU A 44 13.95 10.08 -5.20
C LEU A 44 12.70 9.50 -5.85
N VAL A 45 11.95 8.65 -5.14
CA VAL A 45 10.83 7.91 -5.73
C VAL A 45 9.49 8.43 -5.23
N LEU A 46 9.34 8.66 -3.93
CA LEU A 46 8.08 9.10 -3.33
C LEU A 46 7.53 10.38 -3.96
N PRO A 47 8.32 11.42 -4.25
CA PRO A 47 7.82 12.65 -4.89
C PRO A 47 7.32 12.47 -6.33
N LYS A 48 7.58 11.30 -6.94
CA LYS A 48 7.15 10.95 -8.32
C LYS A 48 5.91 10.06 -8.33
N ALA A 49 5.48 9.59 -7.17
CA ALA A 49 4.31 8.76 -7.05
C ALA A 49 3.03 9.58 -7.14
N ASN A 50 2.06 9.11 -7.91
CA ASN A 50 0.69 9.64 -7.89
C ASN A 50 -0.11 9.00 -6.77
N VAL A 51 0.10 7.71 -6.52
CA VAL A 51 -0.51 6.97 -5.43
C VAL A 51 0.57 6.21 -4.68
N VAL A 52 0.56 6.27 -3.35
CA VAL A 52 1.42 5.45 -2.49
C VAL A 52 0.58 4.52 -1.63
N THR A 53 1.03 3.25 -1.45
CA THR A 53 0.27 2.22 -0.74
C THR A 53 1.06 1.62 0.44
N PRO A 54 1.50 2.41 1.43
CA PRO A 54 2.30 1.91 2.55
C PRO A 54 1.49 0.99 3.47
N ASN A 55 2.10 -0.08 3.96
CA ASN A 55 1.56 -0.86 5.08
C ASN A 55 1.73 -0.10 6.41
N LEU A 56 1.24 -0.64 7.52
CA LEU A 56 1.25 0.05 8.82
C LEU A 56 2.67 0.44 9.26
N PHE A 57 3.65 -0.47 9.07
CA PHE A 57 5.05 -0.18 9.38
C PHE A 57 5.63 0.91 8.47
N GLU A 58 5.42 0.78 7.17
CA GLU A 58 5.85 1.75 6.16
C GLU A 58 5.18 3.12 6.38
N THR A 59 3.89 3.13 6.71
CA THR A 59 3.16 4.36 7.06
C THR A 59 3.80 5.06 8.26
N ARG A 60 4.10 4.31 9.32
CA ARG A 60 4.79 4.82 10.51
C ARG A 60 6.14 5.48 10.14
N VAL A 61 6.95 4.76 9.35
CA VAL A 61 8.26 5.23 8.91
C VAL A 61 8.15 6.46 8.02
N LEU A 62 7.27 6.44 7.00
CA LEU A 62 7.10 7.57 6.07
C LEU A 62 6.51 8.80 6.76
N ALA A 63 5.57 8.63 7.67
CA ALA A 63 4.97 9.72 8.44
C ALA A 63 5.89 10.29 9.54
N GLY A 64 6.98 9.60 9.87
CA GLY A 64 7.91 10.01 10.94
C GLY A 64 7.27 9.96 12.32
N VAL A 65 6.43 8.96 12.61
CA VAL A 65 5.77 8.76 13.90
C VAL A 65 6.27 7.51 14.59
N GLU A 66 6.24 7.47 15.92
CA GLU A 66 6.74 6.34 16.69
C GLU A 66 5.80 5.14 16.61
N GLU A 67 4.49 5.37 16.74
CA GLU A 67 3.48 4.31 16.73
C GLU A 67 2.19 4.75 16.03
N ILE A 68 1.45 3.77 15.51
CA ILE A 68 0.10 3.93 14.97
C ILE A 68 -0.76 2.84 15.60
N THR A 69 -1.54 3.20 16.62
CA THR A 69 -2.34 2.27 17.44
C THR A 69 -3.84 2.44 17.25
N SER A 70 -4.27 3.42 16.45
CA SER A 70 -5.70 3.71 16.22
C SER A 70 -5.96 4.15 14.80
N VAL A 71 -7.22 4.12 14.40
CA VAL A 71 -7.68 4.62 13.09
C VAL A 71 -7.39 6.11 12.95
N GLU A 72 -7.55 6.90 14.01
CA GLU A 72 -7.27 8.33 13.97
C GLU A 72 -5.76 8.59 13.78
N ALA A 73 -4.89 7.85 14.48
CA ALA A 73 -3.45 7.94 14.27
C ALA A 73 -3.06 7.55 12.83
N LEU A 74 -3.74 6.56 12.23
CA LEU A 74 -3.52 6.17 10.84
C LEU A 74 -3.95 7.27 9.86
N LYS A 75 -5.08 7.94 10.11
CA LYS A 75 -5.55 9.09 9.32
C LYS A 75 -4.55 10.24 9.38
N ASP A 76 -4.04 10.57 10.56
CA ASP A 76 -3.08 11.64 10.73
C ASP A 76 -1.72 11.30 10.09
N ALA A 77 -1.30 10.03 10.15
CA ALA A 77 -0.11 9.57 9.45
C ALA A 77 -0.28 9.67 7.92
N ALA A 78 -1.47 9.32 7.38
CA ALA A 78 -1.76 9.47 5.95
C ALA A 78 -1.69 10.95 5.49
N LYS A 79 -2.21 11.89 6.30
CA LYS A 79 -2.08 13.34 6.03
C LYS A 79 -0.62 13.79 5.98
N ARG A 80 0.20 13.33 6.94
CA ARG A 80 1.65 13.65 6.98
C ARG A 80 2.39 13.14 5.75
N ILE A 81 2.00 11.99 5.20
CA ILE A 81 2.58 11.47 3.95
C ILE A 81 2.12 12.31 2.76
N TYR A 82 0.84 12.70 2.72
CA TYR A 82 0.31 13.61 1.70
C TYR A 82 1.07 14.95 1.69
N ASP A 83 1.36 15.53 2.86
CA ASP A 83 2.10 16.80 3.00
C ASP A 83 3.54 16.71 2.47
N GLN A 84 4.07 15.51 2.24
CA GLN A 84 5.36 15.28 1.57
C GLN A 84 5.26 15.36 0.02
N GLY A 85 4.08 15.69 -0.51
CA GLY A 85 3.86 15.92 -1.94
C GLY A 85 3.29 14.73 -2.71
N VAL A 86 2.79 13.70 -2.03
CA VAL A 86 2.13 12.56 -2.67
C VAL A 86 0.64 12.83 -2.80
N PRO A 87 0.06 12.93 -4.02
CA PRO A 87 -1.33 13.33 -4.21
C PRO A 87 -2.38 12.37 -3.62
N HIS A 88 -2.08 11.06 -3.56
CA HIS A 88 -3.00 10.05 -3.06
C HIS A 88 -2.27 9.05 -2.17
N VAL A 89 -2.74 8.91 -0.93
CA VAL A 89 -2.18 7.99 0.07
C VAL A 89 -3.20 6.91 0.40
N VAL A 90 -2.78 5.65 0.37
CA VAL A 90 -3.57 4.49 0.80
C VAL A 90 -2.81 3.80 1.94
N ALA A 91 -2.99 4.25 3.16
CA ALA A 91 -2.34 3.69 4.34
C ALA A 91 -3.03 2.39 4.76
N LYS A 92 -2.32 1.26 4.61
CA LYS A 92 -2.86 -0.09 4.85
C LYS A 92 -2.64 -0.50 6.31
N ALA A 93 -3.71 -0.74 7.06
CA ALA A 93 -3.61 -1.37 8.38
C ALA A 93 -4.02 -2.85 8.35
N GLY A 94 -4.88 -3.25 7.40
CA GLY A 94 -5.42 -4.60 7.40
C GLY A 94 -6.10 -4.90 8.74
N THR A 95 -5.74 -5.99 9.39
CA THR A 95 -6.29 -6.42 10.70
C THR A 95 -5.39 -6.05 11.89
N LEU A 96 -4.40 -5.17 11.70
CA LEU A 96 -3.39 -4.88 12.73
C LEU A 96 -3.86 -3.87 13.79
N LEU A 97 -4.93 -3.12 13.51
CA LEU A 97 -5.54 -2.18 14.45
C LEU A 97 -6.80 -2.81 15.09
N ASP A 98 -6.74 -3.71 15.92
CA ASP A 98 -7.79 -4.47 16.65
C ASP A 98 -9.23 -3.89 16.63
N THR A 99 -9.70 -3.54 15.44
CA THR A 99 -11.03 -2.96 15.18
C THR A 99 -12.09 -4.02 14.86
N GLY A 100 -11.69 -5.29 14.77
CA GLY A 100 -12.57 -6.38 14.33
C GLY A 100 -12.76 -6.47 12.80
N THR A 101 -12.29 -5.50 12.05
CA THR A 101 -12.34 -5.42 10.59
C THR A 101 -10.94 -5.27 9.98
N ALA A 102 -10.82 -5.54 8.68
CA ALA A 102 -9.65 -5.20 7.90
C ALA A 102 -9.84 -3.80 7.29
N LEU A 103 -9.06 -2.82 7.73
CA LEU A 103 -9.22 -1.44 7.30
C LEU A 103 -7.97 -0.84 6.64
N ASP A 104 -8.19 0.09 5.75
CA ASP A 104 -7.18 0.95 5.15
C ASP A 104 -7.72 2.39 5.11
N VAL A 105 -6.85 3.37 5.10
CA VAL A 105 -7.23 4.79 5.01
C VAL A 105 -6.76 5.35 3.68
N TYR A 106 -7.69 5.94 2.93
CA TYR A 106 -7.41 6.75 1.76
C TYR A 106 -7.43 8.24 2.11
N TYR A 107 -6.47 9.01 1.59
CA TYR A 107 -6.44 10.46 1.71
C TYR A 107 -5.84 11.13 0.46
N ASN A 108 -6.43 12.27 0.01
CA ASN A 108 -5.96 13.03 -1.14
C ASN A 108 -5.97 14.56 -0.92
N GLY A 109 -6.00 14.99 0.34
CA GLY A 109 -6.08 16.41 0.68
C GLY A 109 -7.51 16.93 0.84
N THR A 110 -8.50 16.31 0.19
CA THR A 110 -9.93 16.66 0.26
C THR A 110 -10.75 15.50 0.82
N ASP A 111 -10.63 14.33 0.19
CA ASP A 111 -11.35 13.13 0.61
C ASP A 111 -10.52 12.36 1.62
N LEU A 112 -11.13 12.00 2.74
CA LEU A 112 -10.58 11.06 3.72
C LEU A 112 -11.59 9.95 3.91
N GLU A 113 -11.22 8.73 3.51
CA GLU A 113 -12.11 7.57 3.58
C GLU A 113 -11.45 6.41 4.33
N VAL A 114 -12.20 5.79 5.25
CA VAL A 114 -11.82 4.53 5.87
C VAL A 114 -12.47 3.41 5.07
N LEU A 115 -11.65 2.59 4.45
CA LEU A 115 -12.07 1.46 3.63
C LEU A 115 -12.07 0.20 4.49
N GLU A 116 -13.24 -0.24 4.91
CA GLU A 116 -13.41 -1.42 5.75
C GLU A 116 -13.84 -2.64 4.95
N ALA A 117 -13.43 -3.81 5.42
CA ALA A 117 -13.87 -5.10 4.93
C ALA A 117 -13.88 -6.11 6.09
N PRO A 118 -14.63 -7.23 5.98
CA PRO A 118 -14.54 -8.31 6.94
C PRO A 118 -13.09 -8.80 7.10
N ALA A 119 -12.69 -9.09 8.34
CA ALA A 119 -11.40 -9.72 8.61
C ALA A 119 -11.44 -11.19 8.16
N VAL A 120 -10.65 -11.53 7.14
CA VAL A 120 -10.52 -12.89 6.62
C VAL A 120 -9.31 -13.56 7.26
N GLY A 121 -9.52 -14.18 8.42
CA GLY A 121 -8.43 -14.76 9.20
C GLY A 121 -7.51 -13.71 9.83
N ARG A 122 -6.57 -14.16 10.66
CA ARG A 122 -5.52 -13.31 11.27
C ARG A 122 -4.13 -13.63 10.74
N GLU A 123 -4.03 -14.61 9.86
CA GLU A 123 -2.75 -15.08 9.32
C GLU A 123 -2.21 -14.12 8.27
N ARG A 124 -0.90 -14.01 8.21
CA ARG A 124 -0.23 -13.24 7.15
C ARG A 124 -0.32 -13.99 5.83
N VAL A 125 -0.93 -13.39 4.83
CA VAL A 125 -1.03 -13.93 3.48
C VAL A 125 -0.03 -13.21 2.56
N SER A 126 0.67 -13.97 1.73
CA SER A 126 1.66 -13.43 0.80
C SER A 126 0.98 -12.83 -0.43
N GLY A 127 1.44 -11.66 -0.88
CA GLY A 127 0.99 -11.03 -2.12
C GLY A 127 -0.21 -10.07 -1.98
N ALA A 128 -0.84 -9.95 -0.80
CA ALA A 128 -2.00 -9.07 -0.61
C ALA A 128 -1.68 -7.58 -0.90
N GLY A 129 -0.56 -7.07 -0.36
CA GLY A 129 -0.13 -5.69 -0.59
C GLY A 129 0.17 -5.40 -2.06
N CYS A 130 0.99 -6.25 -2.68
CA CYS A 130 1.33 -6.13 -4.11
C CYS A 130 0.08 -6.24 -4.99
N THR A 131 -0.89 -7.08 -4.62
CA THR A 131 -2.17 -7.19 -5.34
C THR A 131 -2.97 -5.88 -5.25
N LEU A 132 -2.99 -5.23 -4.09
CA LEU A 132 -3.66 -3.93 -3.93
C LEU A 132 -3.05 -2.88 -4.86
N ALA A 133 -1.74 -2.71 -4.83
CA ALA A 133 -1.04 -1.72 -5.65
C ALA A 133 -1.23 -1.98 -7.15
N ALA A 134 -1.08 -3.24 -7.58
CA ALA A 134 -1.27 -3.64 -8.98
C ALA A 134 -2.72 -3.42 -9.44
N ALA A 135 -3.73 -3.74 -8.59
CA ALA A 135 -5.13 -3.52 -8.92
C ALA A 135 -5.47 -2.02 -9.02
N ILE A 136 -4.93 -1.17 -8.11
CA ILE A 136 -5.08 0.29 -8.21
C ILE A 136 -4.52 0.78 -9.54
N ALA A 137 -3.30 0.38 -9.90
CA ALA A 137 -2.66 0.78 -11.15
C ALA A 137 -3.49 0.35 -12.37
N ALA A 138 -4.01 -0.88 -12.38
CA ALA A 138 -4.84 -1.40 -13.46
C ALA A 138 -6.16 -0.64 -13.59
N GLU A 139 -6.84 -0.32 -12.49
CA GLU A 139 -8.10 0.44 -12.50
C GLU A 139 -7.89 1.90 -12.95
N ILE A 140 -6.81 2.55 -12.51
CA ILE A 140 -6.44 3.89 -12.99
C ILE A 140 -6.17 3.85 -14.51
N ALA A 141 -5.47 2.84 -15.00
CA ALA A 141 -5.21 2.67 -16.42
C ALA A 141 -6.49 2.47 -17.26
N LYS A 142 -7.58 1.98 -16.65
CA LYS A 142 -8.92 1.89 -17.25
C LYS A 142 -9.71 3.21 -17.16
N GLY A 143 -9.17 4.25 -16.51
CA GLY A 143 -9.80 5.56 -16.39
C GLY A 143 -10.54 5.78 -15.05
N ALA A 144 -10.42 4.89 -14.08
CA ALA A 144 -10.99 5.11 -12.76
C ALA A 144 -10.25 6.22 -12.00
N THR A 145 -10.96 6.97 -11.16
CA THR A 145 -10.31 7.88 -10.20
C THR A 145 -9.52 7.07 -9.16
N PRO A 146 -8.45 7.63 -8.55
CA PRO A 146 -7.64 6.91 -7.56
C PRO A 146 -8.46 6.36 -6.38
N LEU A 147 -9.47 7.09 -5.90
CA LEU A 147 -10.37 6.60 -4.85
C LEU A 147 -11.23 5.42 -5.33
N ALA A 148 -11.83 5.51 -6.51
CA ALA A 148 -12.63 4.42 -7.09
C ALA A 148 -11.76 3.18 -7.35
N ALA A 149 -10.56 3.38 -7.88
CA ALA A 149 -9.56 2.32 -8.07
C ALA A 149 -9.20 1.63 -6.75
N THR A 150 -8.99 2.41 -5.67
CA THR A 150 -8.68 1.88 -4.34
C THR A 150 -9.83 1.05 -3.77
N ARG A 151 -11.08 1.50 -3.91
CA ARG A 151 -12.27 0.75 -3.50
C ARG A 151 -12.38 -0.59 -4.24
N THR A 152 -12.14 -0.59 -5.54
CA THR A 152 -12.13 -1.83 -6.35
C THR A 152 -10.98 -2.74 -5.95
N ALA A 153 -9.77 -2.20 -5.80
CA ALA A 153 -8.60 -2.96 -5.35
C ALA A 153 -8.80 -3.61 -3.98
N LYS A 154 -9.46 -2.92 -3.03
CA LYS A 154 -9.83 -3.50 -1.72
C LYS A 154 -10.69 -4.75 -1.90
N ARG A 155 -11.72 -4.73 -2.76
CA ARG A 155 -12.56 -5.90 -3.05
C ARG A 155 -11.78 -7.04 -3.70
N VAL A 156 -10.89 -6.72 -4.64
CA VAL A 156 -9.99 -7.71 -5.27
C VAL A 156 -9.14 -8.41 -4.22
N VAL A 157 -8.53 -7.65 -3.30
CA VAL A 157 -7.67 -8.21 -2.25
C VAL A 157 -8.46 -9.07 -1.28
N VAL A 158 -9.65 -8.64 -0.85
CA VAL A 158 -10.51 -9.44 0.04
C VAL A 158 -10.85 -10.77 -0.61
N SER A 159 -11.35 -10.75 -1.85
CA SER A 159 -11.65 -11.98 -2.61
C SER A 159 -10.42 -12.87 -2.79
N ALA A 160 -9.25 -12.28 -3.05
CA ALA A 160 -8.01 -13.04 -3.23
C ALA A 160 -7.52 -13.68 -1.92
N ILE A 161 -7.79 -13.06 -0.75
CA ILE A 161 -7.47 -13.61 0.58
C ILE A 161 -8.47 -14.71 0.95
N GLU A 162 -9.76 -14.51 0.71
CA GLU A 162 -10.81 -15.52 0.96
C GLU A 162 -10.54 -16.83 0.22
N ASN A 163 -9.97 -16.73 -0.98
CA ASN A 163 -9.63 -17.85 -1.85
C ASN A 163 -8.12 -18.19 -1.86
N LYS A 164 -7.42 -17.84 -0.78
CA LYS A 164 -5.98 -18.06 -0.68
C LYS A 164 -5.59 -19.51 -0.93
N MET A 165 -4.42 -19.71 -1.51
CA MET A 165 -3.88 -21.03 -1.81
C MET A 165 -2.88 -21.44 -0.74
N HIS A 166 -3.05 -22.65 -0.21
CA HIS A 166 -2.09 -23.29 0.67
C HIS A 166 -0.97 -23.95 -0.14
N GLY A 167 0.26 -23.73 0.27
CA GLY A 167 1.43 -24.27 -0.41
C GLY A 167 2.48 -24.79 0.57
N LYS A 168 3.67 -25.12 0.04
CA LYS A 168 4.83 -25.53 0.86
C LYS A 168 5.56 -24.33 1.47
N ALA A 169 5.22 -23.10 1.09
CA ALA A 169 5.78 -21.89 1.63
C ALA A 169 5.30 -21.64 3.07
N PRO A 170 6.06 -20.89 3.89
CA PRO A 170 5.67 -20.57 5.27
C PRO A 170 4.38 -19.75 5.38
N PHE A 171 3.92 -19.14 4.29
CA PHE A 171 2.70 -18.33 4.23
C PHE A 171 1.84 -18.73 3.06
N ASP A 172 0.52 -18.73 3.26
CA ASP A 172 -0.45 -18.86 2.18
C ASP A 172 -0.28 -17.71 1.17
N CYS A 173 -0.63 -17.98 -0.08
CA CYS A 173 -0.60 -16.97 -1.14
C CYS A 173 -2.01 -16.56 -1.54
N VAL A 174 -2.23 -15.27 -1.81
CA VAL A 174 -3.48 -14.79 -2.37
C VAL A 174 -3.74 -15.38 -3.75
N TYR A 175 -5.02 -15.62 -4.08
CA TYR A 175 -5.44 -16.06 -5.42
C TYR A 175 -6.24 -14.98 -6.12
N GLN A 176 -5.56 -14.16 -6.92
CA GLN A 176 -6.15 -13.01 -7.62
C GLN A 176 -7.20 -13.43 -8.66
N GLY A 177 -7.08 -14.64 -9.21
CA GLY A 177 -8.02 -15.19 -10.18
C GLY A 177 -9.41 -15.50 -9.61
N ALA A 178 -9.62 -15.38 -8.28
CA ALA A 178 -10.93 -15.60 -7.66
C ALA A 178 -11.89 -14.41 -7.85
N TYR A 179 -11.36 -13.20 -7.99
CA TYR A 179 -12.20 -12.00 -8.12
C TYR A 179 -13.02 -12.03 -9.42
N ARG A 180 -14.30 -11.73 -9.29
CA ARG A 180 -15.22 -11.49 -10.40
C ARG A 180 -15.79 -10.08 -10.22
N PRO A 181 -15.68 -9.20 -11.24
CA PRO A 181 -16.21 -7.83 -11.20
C PRO A 181 -17.73 -7.79 -11.08
#